data_96f49bba4c586d6b7a69a2c6dde73d4b
#
_entry.id   96f49bba4c586d6b7a69a2c6dde73d4b
#
_cell.length_a   1.000
_cell.length_b   1.000
_cell.length_c   1.000
_cell.angle_alpha   90.00
_cell.angle_beta   90.00
_cell.angle_gamma   90.00
#
_symmetry.space_group_name_H-M   'P 1'
#
loop_
_entity.id
_entity.type
_entity.pdbx_description
1 polymer ?
#
loop_
_entity_poly.entity_id
_entity_poly.type
_entity_poly.pdbx_seq_one_letter_code
_entity_poly.pdbx_strand_id
1 'polypeptide(L)'
;MNAVEQRRAVSQLLVVRASGHAGDHQRRYPRWELSNGELQRLLAKGIGGVILLGGTATELQQRCRTLRSWAGHDDLLLCADVEEGVGQRFEGATWLVPPMALGRLQSNDPEKAMVLAERYGRCTADQARRCGLNWVLAPVCDVNSNPANPVINVRAWGQIPEAAGALAEAFQRGLQAGGVLGCAKHFPGHGDTAQDSHLELPVLRHSRERLEQIELRPFRRLIAAGVDSVMTAHLVVPAFDAEWPATLSPRVLTDLLRNSFDFQGLIVTDALVMEAITGLVGPGEAAVQAFEAGADLILMPADADKAIDAVCAALDSGRIPSLRLEQSLQRRRDALRRCSGAQARNEAASPPDAGETSDERQLALELVSATLERQGGTPIEPPAGGGVTLIRVDGVLACPFLRPDAPAIGWPTSCGFRPIICHDLGISPWHEPPQGDNPLDLDRLGDGPVLLQLFLRGNPFRAGRDRDEPWPAAIRQLLQLNRLVGMAVYGCPYRWESLRVLLPDTIPAAYSPGQMADAQQMLMGLLLGDEQTLGLGSEFTD
;
A
#
# COMPACT_ATOMS: atom_id res chain seq x y z
N MET A 1 20.43 32.67 -12.59
CA MET A 1 19.04 32.26 -12.89
C MET A 1 18.15 33.45 -12.59
N ASN A 2 17.27 33.88 -13.52
CA ASN A 2 16.31 34.95 -13.22
C ASN A 2 15.11 34.39 -12.40
N ALA A 3 14.26 35.27 -11.85
CA ALA A 3 13.17 34.87 -10.96
C ALA A 3 12.15 33.89 -11.61
N VAL A 4 11.90 33.99 -12.91
CA VAL A 4 10.99 33.09 -13.65
C VAL A 4 11.62 31.71 -13.81
N GLU A 5 12.90 31.66 -14.15
CA GLU A 5 13.66 30.42 -14.27
C GLU A 5 13.78 29.72 -12.92
N GLN A 6 14.05 30.46 -11.85
CA GLN A 6 14.13 29.93 -10.49
C GLN A 6 12.79 29.32 -10.05
N ARG A 7 11.69 30.06 -10.29
CA ARG A 7 10.35 29.57 -9.96
C ARG A 7 10.03 28.26 -10.70
N ARG A 8 10.36 28.20 -12.01
CA ARG A 8 10.18 26.99 -12.81
C ARG A 8 11.06 25.83 -12.29
N ALA A 9 12.30 26.12 -11.92
CA ALA A 9 13.23 25.14 -11.35
C ALA A 9 12.71 24.56 -10.03
N VAL A 10 12.20 25.40 -9.12
CA VAL A 10 11.56 24.96 -7.87
C VAL A 10 10.30 24.15 -8.15
N SER A 11 9.45 24.59 -9.10
CA SER A 11 8.23 23.84 -9.47
C SER A 11 8.53 22.40 -9.92
N GLN A 12 9.67 22.16 -10.60
CA GLN A 12 10.09 20.82 -11.01
C GLN A 12 10.35 19.86 -9.84
N LEU A 13 10.51 20.35 -8.63
CA LEU A 13 10.75 19.54 -7.42
C LEU A 13 9.46 19.22 -6.65
N LEU A 14 8.30 19.65 -7.12
CA LEU A 14 7.01 19.37 -6.52
C LEU A 14 6.28 18.25 -7.26
N VAL A 15 5.65 17.36 -6.49
CA VAL A 15 4.78 16.28 -6.96
C VAL A 15 3.39 16.51 -6.37
N VAL A 16 2.41 16.82 -7.20
CA VAL A 16 1.04 17.11 -6.78
C VAL A 16 0.12 15.91 -6.96
N ARG A 17 -1.04 15.89 -6.28
CA ARG A 17 -1.98 14.78 -6.36
C ARG A 17 -3.11 15.04 -7.34
N ALA A 18 -3.44 14.03 -8.12
CA ALA A 18 -4.59 14.01 -9.02
C ALA A 18 -5.34 12.69 -8.96
N SER A 19 -6.61 12.72 -9.37
CA SER A 19 -7.37 11.51 -9.67
C SER A 19 -6.83 10.84 -10.93
N GLY A 20 -6.85 9.50 -10.97
CA GLY A 20 -6.64 8.70 -12.18
C GLY A 20 -7.80 8.80 -13.16
N HIS A 21 -8.98 9.20 -12.69
CA HIS A 21 -10.13 9.49 -13.56
C HIS A 21 -9.95 10.76 -14.39
N ALA A 22 -10.59 10.82 -15.54
CA ALA A 22 -10.56 12.00 -16.42
C ALA A 22 -11.41 13.16 -15.91
N GLY A 23 -12.55 12.86 -15.28
CA GLY A 23 -13.56 13.86 -14.88
C GLY A 23 -13.39 14.33 -13.43
N ASP A 24 -13.49 15.64 -13.19
CA ASP A 24 -13.39 16.22 -11.85
C ASP A 24 -14.48 15.72 -10.88
N HIS A 25 -15.66 15.35 -11.37
CA HIS A 25 -16.74 14.80 -10.57
C HIS A 25 -16.46 13.39 -10.03
N GLN A 26 -15.46 12.70 -10.59
CA GLN A 26 -15.04 11.35 -10.18
C GLN A 26 -13.93 11.38 -9.13
N ARG A 27 -13.44 12.55 -8.73
CA ARG A 27 -12.43 12.67 -7.67
C ARG A 27 -12.97 12.06 -6.37
N ARG A 28 -12.23 11.09 -5.83
CA ARG A 28 -12.60 10.41 -4.58
C ARG A 28 -12.31 11.28 -3.35
N TYR A 29 -11.24 12.06 -3.45
CA TYR A 29 -10.74 12.91 -2.36
C TYR A 29 -10.54 14.36 -2.84
N PRO A 30 -11.64 15.10 -3.15
CA PRO A 30 -11.55 16.46 -3.74
C PRO A 30 -10.75 17.46 -2.90
N ARG A 31 -10.60 17.20 -1.58
CA ARG A 31 -9.77 18.03 -0.69
C ARG A 31 -8.27 17.95 -1.05
N TRP A 32 -7.82 16.81 -1.58
CA TRP A 32 -6.40 16.55 -1.83
C TRP A 32 -6.07 16.35 -3.31
N GLU A 33 -7.06 15.98 -4.12
CA GLU A 33 -6.92 15.79 -5.55
C GLU A 33 -7.25 17.09 -6.28
N LEU A 34 -6.27 17.65 -6.96
CA LEU A 34 -6.45 18.90 -7.72
C LEU A 34 -7.47 18.72 -8.85
N SER A 35 -8.19 19.81 -9.15
CA SER A 35 -9.06 19.87 -10.33
C SER A 35 -8.25 19.89 -11.63
N ASN A 36 -8.88 19.53 -12.74
CA ASN A 36 -8.24 19.57 -14.06
C ASN A 36 -7.71 20.96 -14.40
N GLY A 37 -8.47 22.01 -14.06
CA GLY A 37 -8.04 23.40 -14.30
C GLY A 37 -6.79 23.78 -13.50
N GLU A 38 -6.71 23.38 -12.23
CA GLU A 38 -5.54 23.62 -11.38
C GLU A 38 -4.33 22.80 -11.85
N LEU A 39 -4.53 21.53 -12.20
CA LEU A 39 -3.47 20.68 -12.73
C LEU A 39 -2.88 21.24 -14.01
N GLN A 40 -3.72 21.63 -14.98
CA GLN A 40 -3.27 22.20 -16.23
C GLN A 40 -2.46 23.47 -16.00
N ARG A 41 -2.96 24.36 -15.11
CA ARG A 41 -2.25 25.59 -14.72
C ARG A 41 -0.88 25.31 -14.09
N LEU A 42 -0.81 24.35 -13.16
CA LEU A 42 0.44 24.01 -12.46
C LEU A 42 1.43 23.29 -13.39
N LEU A 43 0.97 22.37 -14.23
CA LEU A 43 1.81 21.68 -15.21
C LEU A 43 2.40 22.68 -16.22
N ALA A 44 1.61 23.66 -16.71
CA ALA A 44 2.11 24.75 -17.56
C ALA A 44 3.16 25.62 -16.85
N LYS A 45 3.11 25.73 -15.51
CA LYS A 45 4.14 26.40 -14.69
C LYS A 45 5.38 25.56 -14.44
N GLY A 46 5.37 24.27 -14.81
CA GLY A 46 6.52 23.38 -14.72
C GLY A 46 6.55 22.45 -13.51
N ILE A 47 5.40 22.10 -12.93
CA ILE A 47 5.33 21.05 -11.89
C ILE A 47 6.02 19.78 -12.37
N GLY A 48 6.86 19.19 -11.52
CA GLY A 48 7.76 18.09 -11.88
C GLY A 48 7.16 16.70 -11.79
N GLY A 49 6.02 16.53 -11.12
CA GLY A 49 5.40 15.21 -11.01
C GLY A 49 3.95 15.21 -10.56
N VAL A 50 3.28 14.09 -10.75
CA VAL A 50 1.89 13.85 -10.32
C VAL A 50 1.76 12.46 -9.72
N ILE A 51 1.22 12.36 -8.50
CA ILE A 51 0.79 11.09 -7.89
C ILE A 51 -0.69 10.86 -8.18
N LEU A 52 -1.03 9.64 -8.62
CA LEU A 52 -2.34 9.27 -9.14
C LEU A 52 -3.02 8.21 -8.26
N LEU A 53 -4.34 8.29 -8.15
CA LEU A 53 -5.17 7.34 -7.42
C LEU A 53 -6.55 7.18 -8.06
N GLY A 54 -7.03 5.93 -8.10
CA GLY A 54 -8.38 5.57 -8.57
C GLY A 54 -8.52 5.58 -10.08
N GLY A 55 -9.65 5.06 -10.57
CA GLY A 55 -9.91 4.80 -11.97
C GLY A 55 -9.53 3.39 -12.41
N THR A 56 -9.77 3.11 -13.68
CA THR A 56 -9.34 1.86 -14.32
C THR A 56 -7.92 1.99 -14.90
N ALA A 57 -7.28 0.87 -15.19
CA ALA A 57 -5.97 0.83 -15.86
C ALA A 57 -5.98 1.60 -17.19
N THR A 58 -7.06 1.47 -17.97
CA THR A 58 -7.24 2.18 -19.24
C THR A 58 -7.41 3.69 -19.04
N GLU A 59 -8.21 4.11 -18.04
CA GLU A 59 -8.34 5.53 -17.68
C GLU A 59 -7.01 6.10 -17.22
N LEU A 60 -6.25 5.37 -16.40
CA LEU A 60 -4.92 5.78 -15.94
C LEU A 60 -3.96 5.99 -17.12
N GLN A 61 -3.94 5.06 -18.08
CA GLN A 61 -3.11 5.19 -19.28
C GLN A 61 -3.45 6.46 -20.06
N GLN A 62 -4.73 6.71 -20.29
CA GLN A 62 -5.18 7.93 -20.97
C GLN A 62 -4.88 9.18 -20.15
N ARG A 63 -5.05 9.11 -18.83
CA ARG A 63 -4.75 10.21 -17.90
C ARG A 63 -3.27 10.60 -17.95
N CYS A 64 -2.38 9.62 -17.92
CA CYS A 64 -0.94 9.85 -18.01
C CYS A 64 -0.55 10.57 -19.32
N ARG A 65 -1.15 10.19 -20.46
CA ARG A 65 -0.95 10.88 -21.75
C ARG A 65 -1.44 12.32 -21.69
N THR A 66 -2.64 12.54 -21.14
CA THR A 66 -3.23 13.88 -20.99
C THR A 66 -2.34 14.79 -20.14
N LEU A 67 -1.82 14.29 -19.00
CA LEU A 67 -0.94 15.07 -18.12
C LEU A 67 0.38 15.46 -18.81
N ARG A 68 0.99 14.56 -19.59
CA ARG A 68 2.19 14.89 -20.39
C ARG A 68 1.88 15.93 -21.46
N SER A 69 0.74 15.81 -22.13
CA SER A 69 0.29 16.81 -23.10
C SER A 69 0.11 18.19 -22.46
N TRP A 70 -0.45 18.27 -21.25
CA TRP A 70 -0.59 19.54 -20.53
C TRP A 70 0.74 20.12 -20.04
N ALA A 71 1.69 19.26 -19.68
CA ALA A 71 3.04 19.68 -19.31
C ALA A 71 3.85 20.18 -20.52
N GLY A 72 3.53 19.71 -21.72
CA GLY A 72 4.24 20.06 -22.95
C GLY A 72 5.64 19.43 -23.08
N HIS A 73 5.96 18.42 -22.25
CA HIS A 73 7.21 17.66 -22.28
C HIS A 73 7.03 16.29 -21.60
N ASP A 74 7.96 15.37 -21.85
CA ASP A 74 7.92 13.99 -21.31
C ASP A 74 8.64 13.84 -19.96
N ASP A 75 9.35 14.88 -19.50
CA ASP A 75 10.12 14.89 -18.24
C ASP A 75 9.21 15.03 -17.00
N LEU A 76 8.09 14.32 -16.96
CA LEU A 76 7.15 14.31 -15.86
C LEU A 76 7.24 13.00 -15.07
N LEU A 77 7.45 13.11 -13.76
CA LEU A 77 7.36 11.95 -12.86
C LEU A 77 5.88 11.63 -12.60
N LEU A 78 5.45 10.46 -13.04
CA LEU A 78 4.09 9.94 -12.82
C LEU A 78 4.16 8.73 -11.91
N CYS A 79 3.59 8.84 -10.71
CA CYS A 79 3.73 7.82 -9.68
C CYS A 79 2.40 7.43 -9.04
N ALA A 80 2.42 6.30 -8.33
CA ALA A 80 1.32 5.83 -7.50
C ALA A 80 1.83 4.89 -6.38
N ASP A 81 1.05 4.79 -5.30
CA ASP A 81 1.24 3.81 -4.21
C ASP A 81 0.67 2.45 -4.63
N VAL A 82 1.38 1.74 -5.49
CA VAL A 82 0.98 0.43 -6.00
C VAL A 82 1.85 -0.68 -5.37
N GLU A 83 1.77 -0.76 -4.05
CA GLU A 83 2.54 -1.68 -3.21
C GLU A 83 2.18 -3.16 -3.44
N GLU A 84 0.96 -3.42 -3.92
CA GLU A 84 0.39 -4.73 -4.22
C GLU A 84 0.06 -4.89 -5.70
N GLY A 85 0.91 -4.37 -6.58
CA GLY A 85 0.64 -4.27 -8.00
C GLY A 85 -0.30 -3.11 -8.35
N VAL A 86 -0.43 -2.82 -9.63
CA VAL A 86 -1.22 -1.68 -10.11
C VAL A 86 -2.70 -1.82 -9.76
N GLY A 87 -3.21 -3.05 -9.74
CA GLY A 87 -4.61 -3.37 -9.41
C GLY A 87 -5.04 -3.03 -7.98
N GLN A 88 -4.08 -2.81 -7.06
CA GLN A 88 -4.40 -2.29 -5.73
C GLN A 88 -5.13 -0.94 -5.78
N ARG A 89 -4.87 -0.13 -6.80
CA ARG A 89 -5.34 1.26 -6.92
C ARG A 89 -6.15 1.53 -8.18
N PHE A 90 -5.99 0.70 -9.22
CA PHE A 90 -6.59 0.92 -10.54
C PHE A 90 -7.28 -0.35 -11.02
N GLU A 91 -8.60 -0.27 -11.19
CA GLU A 91 -9.44 -1.42 -11.56
C GLU A 91 -9.07 -1.96 -12.95
N GLY A 92 -9.09 -3.29 -13.10
CA GLY A 92 -8.74 -3.97 -14.35
C GLY A 92 -7.24 -4.21 -14.56
N ALA A 93 -6.40 -3.74 -13.62
CA ALA A 93 -5.00 -4.13 -13.50
C ALA A 93 -4.85 -5.28 -12.50
N THR A 94 -3.69 -5.94 -12.51
CA THR A 94 -3.40 -7.05 -11.60
C THR A 94 -3.21 -6.57 -10.17
N TRP A 95 -4.00 -7.11 -9.26
CA TRP A 95 -3.86 -6.92 -7.83
C TRP A 95 -3.21 -8.16 -7.22
N LEU A 96 -2.03 -7.99 -6.64
CA LEU A 96 -1.24 -9.06 -6.04
C LEU A 96 -1.47 -9.14 -4.53
N VAL A 97 -1.10 -10.26 -3.91
CA VAL A 97 -1.19 -10.41 -2.44
C VAL A 97 -0.32 -9.37 -1.72
N PRO A 98 -0.67 -8.96 -0.49
CA PRO A 98 0.18 -8.05 0.28
C PRO A 98 1.61 -8.61 0.49
N PRO A 99 2.64 -7.75 0.55
CA PRO A 99 4.04 -8.17 0.72
C PRO A 99 4.30 -9.11 1.90
N MET A 100 3.61 -8.95 3.03
CA MET A 100 3.73 -9.82 4.21
C MET A 100 3.47 -11.31 3.90
N ALA A 101 2.70 -11.61 2.87
CA ALA A 101 2.48 -12.97 2.40
C ALA A 101 3.80 -13.67 2.05
N LEU A 102 4.66 -12.98 1.30
CA LEU A 102 5.99 -13.51 0.94
C LEU A 102 6.95 -13.54 2.13
N GLY A 103 6.83 -12.60 3.08
CA GLY A 103 7.57 -12.67 4.34
C GLY A 103 7.23 -13.90 5.18
N ARG A 104 5.99 -14.36 5.14
CA ARG A 104 5.57 -15.62 5.78
C ARG A 104 6.04 -16.84 4.98
N LEU A 105 5.90 -16.81 3.67
CA LEU A 105 6.39 -17.89 2.80
C LEU A 105 7.90 -18.10 2.96
N GLN A 106 8.67 -17.03 3.14
CA GLN A 106 10.13 -17.10 3.29
C GLN A 106 10.57 -17.94 4.50
N SER A 107 9.75 -18.05 5.54
CA SER A 107 10.06 -18.88 6.70
C SER A 107 10.06 -20.38 6.37
N ASN A 108 9.31 -20.78 5.35
CA ASN A 108 9.13 -22.18 4.95
C ASN A 108 9.89 -22.51 3.65
N ASP A 109 9.89 -21.58 2.70
CA ASP A 109 10.54 -21.71 1.37
C ASP A 109 11.21 -20.39 0.97
N PRO A 110 12.44 -20.14 1.43
CA PRO A 110 13.17 -18.91 1.16
C PRO A 110 13.47 -18.69 -0.33
N GLU A 111 13.77 -19.74 -1.07
CA GLU A 111 14.13 -19.63 -2.50
C GLU A 111 12.90 -19.25 -3.33
N LYS A 112 11.77 -19.92 -3.12
CA LYS A 112 10.51 -19.60 -3.79
C LYS A 112 10.05 -18.18 -3.47
N ALA A 113 10.13 -17.77 -2.20
CA ALA A 113 9.75 -16.42 -1.78
C ALA A 113 10.58 -15.33 -2.49
N MET A 114 11.89 -15.53 -2.63
CA MET A 114 12.78 -14.60 -3.34
C MET A 114 12.47 -14.50 -4.84
N VAL A 115 12.26 -15.64 -5.50
CA VAL A 115 11.89 -15.68 -6.92
C VAL A 115 10.55 -15.00 -7.15
N LEU A 116 9.57 -15.28 -6.31
CA LEU A 116 8.25 -14.65 -6.40
C LEU A 116 8.31 -13.15 -6.12
N ALA A 117 9.13 -12.67 -5.18
CA ALA A 117 9.30 -11.25 -4.90
C ALA A 117 9.89 -10.48 -6.10
N GLU A 118 10.86 -11.07 -6.81
CA GLU A 118 11.42 -10.46 -8.01
C GLU A 118 10.42 -10.44 -9.18
N ARG A 119 9.70 -11.55 -9.41
CA ARG A 119 8.62 -11.62 -10.41
C ARG A 119 7.48 -10.64 -10.09
N TYR A 120 7.17 -10.46 -8.82
CA TYR A 120 6.21 -9.49 -8.33
C TYR A 120 6.62 -8.05 -8.73
N GLY A 121 7.87 -7.68 -8.45
CA GLY A 121 8.42 -6.38 -8.85
C GLY A 121 8.39 -6.18 -10.37
N ARG A 122 8.74 -7.21 -11.13
CA ARG A 122 8.71 -7.16 -12.60
C ARG A 122 7.29 -6.98 -13.15
N CYS A 123 6.32 -7.73 -12.64
CA CYS A 123 4.91 -7.61 -12.99
C CYS A 123 4.40 -6.19 -12.71
N THR A 124 4.68 -5.66 -11.51
CA THR A 124 4.31 -4.29 -11.12
C THR A 124 4.90 -3.25 -12.07
N ALA A 125 6.17 -3.40 -12.46
CA ALA A 125 6.84 -2.46 -13.37
C ALA A 125 6.27 -2.51 -14.79
N ASP A 126 6.10 -3.71 -15.34
CA ASP A 126 5.59 -3.88 -16.70
C ASP A 126 4.17 -3.31 -16.83
N GLN A 127 3.34 -3.53 -15.84
CA GLN A 127 1.99 -2.98 -15.81
C GLN A 127 1.96 -1.48 -15.55
N ALA A 128 2.76 -0.96 -14.58
CA ALA A 128 2.89 0.46 -14.33
C ALA A 128 3.31 1.22 -15.59
N ARG A 129 4.28 0.68 -16.35
CA ARG A 129 4.75 1.27 -17.61
C ARG A 129 3.66 1.25 -18.69
N ARG A 130 2.90 0.16 -18.85
CA ARG A 130 1.77 0.12 -19.80
C ARG A 130 0.71 1.16 -19.45
N CYS A 131 0.47 1.39 -18.17
CA CYS A 131 -0.42 2.44 -17.68
C CYS A 131 0.16 3.86 -17.78
N GLY A 132 1.44 4.00 -18.12
CA GLY A 132 2.11 5.29 -18.28
C GLY A 132 2.77 5.84 -17.01
N LEU A 133 2.83 5.07 -15.92
CA LEU A 133 3.61 5.41 -14.73
C LEU A 133 5.10 5.12 -15.00
N ASN A 134 5.97 5.92 -14.41
CA ASN A 134 7.42 5.74 -14.48
C ASN A 134 8.09 5.67 -13.10
N TRP A 135 7.30 5.81 -12.01
CA TRP A 135 7.79 5.75 -10.65
C TRP A 135 6.77 5.06 -9.76
N VAL A 136 7.16 3.96 -9.15
CA VAL A 136 6.39 3.17 -8.19
C VAL A 136 6.82 3.54 -6.78
N LEU A 137 5.88 4.00 -5.94
CA LEU A 137 6.15 4.34 -4.54
C LEU A 137 6.13 3.07 -3.68
N ALA A 138 7.04 2.15 -3.97
CA ALA A 138 7.33 0.89 -3.29
C ALA A 138 8.79 0.48 -3.62
N PRO A 139 9.43 -0.40 -2.81
CA PRO A 139 8.86 -1.23 -1.75
C PRO A 139 8.74 -0.54 -0.39
N VAL A 140 7.82 -1.04 0.45
CA VAL A 140 7.79 -0.72 1.88
C VAL A 140 8.93 -1.47 2.56
N CYS A 141 9.88 -0.72 3.11
CA CYS A 141 11.07 -1.26 3.79
C CYS A 141 10.93 -1.34 5.30
N ASP A 142 9.79 -0.88 5.81
CA ASP A 142 9.48 -0.98 7.24
C ASP A 142 9.43 -2.43 7.68
N VAL A 143 10.07 -2.73 8.82
CA VAL A 143 10.02 -4.06 9.44
C VAL A 143 8.85 -4.09 10.42
N ASN A 144 7.82 -4.90 10.16
CA ASN A 144 6.64 -4.95 11.04
C ASN A 144 6.93 -5.73 12.32
N SER A 145 7.83 -5.22 13.15
CA SER A 145 8.24 -5.84 14.42
C SER A 145 7.15 -5.73 15.50
N ASN A 146 6.15 -4.86 15.30
CA ASN A 146 4.99 -4.69 16.17
C ASN A 146 3.71 -5.17 15.48
N PRO A 147 3.13 -6.33 15.87
CA PRO A 147 1.84 -6.81 15.32
C PRO A 147 0.68 -5.83 15.52
N ALA A 148 0.84 -4.91 16.48
CA ALA A 148 -0.12 -3.87 16.79
C ALA A 148 0.00 -2.62 15.91
N ASN A 149 0.95 -2.56 14.98
CA ASN A 149 1.11 -1.43 14.07
C ASN A 149 -0.13 -1.26 13.18
N PRO A 150 -0.81 -0.10 13.21
CA PRO A 150 -2.04 0.12 12.43
C PRO A 150 -1.77 0.54 10.99
N VAL A 151 -0.55 0.96 10.67
CA VAL A 151 -0.20 1.60 9.38
C VAL A 151 0.55 0.65 8.45
N ILE A 152 1.52 -0.07 8.96
CA ILE A 152 2.41 -0.93 8.15
C ILE A 152 1.81 -2.33 7.99
N ASN A 153 1.70 -3.11 9.03
CA ASN A 153 1.06 -4.42 9.05
C ASN A 153 1.40 -5.25 7.78
N VAL A 154 0.39 -5.65 6.99
CA VAL A 154 0.54 -6.48 5.78
C VAL A 154 1.35 -5.83 4.65
N ARG A 155 1.58 -4.51 4.69
CA ARG A 155 2.37 -3.78 3.71
C ARG A 155 3.87 -4.08 3.80
N ALA A 156 4.38 -4.49 4.98
CA ALA A 156 5.77 -4.90 5.17
C ALA A 156 6.08 -6.23 4.49
N TRP A 157 7.31 -6.41 4.03
CA TRP A 157 7.81 -7.69 3.51
C TRP A 157 8.14 -8.71 4.60
N GLY A 158 7.96 -8.38 5.87
CA GLY A 158 8.15 -9.28 6.99
C GLY A 158 8.36 -8.60 8.33
N GLN A 159 8.59 -9.44 9.33
CA GLN A 159 8.81 -9.05 10.74
C GLN A 159 10.30 -9.12 11.13
N ILE A 160 11.11 -9.78 10.32
CA ILE A 160 12.54 -9.98 10.53
C ILE A 160 13.32 -9.09 9.55
N PRO A 161 14.24 -8.24 10.03
CA PRO A 161 14.92 -7.23 9.20
C PRO A 161 15.63 -7.79 7.98
N GLU A 162 16.33 -8.93 8.16
CA GLU A 162 17.08 -9.60 7.08
C GLU A 162 16.14 -10.10 5.97
N ALA A 163 15.07 -10.76 6.37
CA ALA A 163 14.07 -11.32 5.48
C ALA A 163 13.32 -10.21 4.74
N ALA A 164 12.82 -9.22 5.47
CA ALA A 164 12.13 -8.07 4.90
C ALA A 164 13.01 -7.30 3.91
N GLY A 165 14.27 -7.06 4.27
CA GLY A 165 15.23 -6.41 3.40
C GLY A 165 15.56 -7.21 2.14
N ALA A 166 15.70 -8.54 2.24
CA ALA A 166 16.00 -9.40 1.11
C ALA A 166 14.84 -9.44 0.09
N LEU A 167 13.62 -9.58 0.57
CA LEU A 167 12.42 -9.59 -0.28
C LEU A 167 12.17 -8.22 -0.93
N ALA A 168 12.31 -7.14 -0.16
CA ALA A 168 12.19 -5.77 -0.69
C ALA A 168 13.25 -5.50 -1.77
N GLU A 169 14.49 -5.99 -1.61
CA GLU A 169 15.54 -5.89 -2.63
C GLU A 169 15.19 -6.72 -3.89
N ALA A 170 14.67 -7.94 -3.72
CA ALA A 170 14.25 -8.76 -4.86
C ALA A 170 13.13 -8.06 -5.65
N PHE A 171 12.14 -7.50 -4.97
CA PHE A 171 11.11 -6.67 -5.59
C PHE A 171 11.71 -5.47 -6.34
N GLN A 172 12.66 -4.75 -5.73
CA GLN A 172 13.34 -3.61 -6.35
C GLN A 172 14.11 -4.02 -7.61
N ARG A 173 14.79 -5.18 -7.61
CA ARG A 173 15.43 -5.71 -8.83
C ARG A 173 14.42 -5.93 -9.94
N GLY A 174 13.24 -6.48 -9.62
CA GLY A 174 12.14 -6.64 -10.56
C GLY A 174 11.68 -5.31 -11.16
N LEU A 175 11.50 -4.27 -10.33
CA LEU A 175 11.15 -2.91 -10.80
C LEU A 175 12.21 -2.35 -11.75
N GLN A 176 13.48 -2.42 -11.39
CA GLN A 176 14.58 -1.91 -12.20
C GLN A 176 14.69 -2.67 -13.54
N ALA A 177 14.53 -3.99 -13.53
CA ALA A 177 14.51 -4.79 -14.75
C ALA A 177 13.34 -4.39 -15.68
N GLY A 178 12.22 -3.93 -15.13
CA GLY A 178 11.09 -3.37 -15.86
C GLY A 178 11.26 -1.91 -16.31
N GLY A 179 12.33 -1.23 -15.87
CA GLY A 179 12.65 0.15 -16.26
C GLY A 179 11.76 1.21 -15.60
N VAL A 180 11.29 0.95 -14.38
CA VAL A 180 10.48 1.85 -13.55
C VAL A 180 11.26 2.18 -12.28
N LEU A 181 11.18 3.43 -11.82
CA LEU A 181 11.82 3.84 -10.57
C LEU A 181 11.10 3.23 -9.37
N GLY A 182 11.88 2.77 -8.39
CA GLY A 182 11.38 2.34 -7.09
C GLY A 182 11.60 3.37 -5.99
N CYS A 183 10.93 3.16 -4.85
CA CYS A 183 10.99 4.04 -3.69
C CYS A 183 10.97 3.26 -2.38
N ALA A 184 12.10 3.19 -1.69
CA ALA A 184 12.19 2.58 -0.36
C ALA A 184 11.51 3.48 0.68
N LYS A 185 10.56 2.94 1.47
CA LYS A 185 9.76 3.74 2.41
C LYS A 185 9.39 2.96 3.68
N HIS A 186 9.21 3.62 4.80
CA HIS A 186 9.26 5.06 5.10
C HIS A 186 10.45 5.34 6.02
N PHE A 187 11.48 5.98 5.51
CA PHE A 187 12.74 6.21 6.25
C PHE A 187 12.55 7.15 7.45
N PRO A 188 13.12 6.83 8.63
CA PRO A 188 14.08 5.77 8.96
C PRO A 188 13.47 4.45 9.44
N GLY A 189 12.18 4.21 9.27
CA GLY A 189 11.45 3.00 9.63
C GLY A 189 10.24 3.27 10.50
N HIS A 190 9.06 2.82 10.04
CA HIS A 190 7.75 3.07 10.66
C HIS A 190 7.12 1.77 11.24
N GLY A 191 7.85 0.65 11.22
CA GLY A 191 7.30 -0.68 11.49
C GLY A 191 6.96 -0.97 12.95
N ASP A 192 7.53 -0.24 13.91
CA ASP A 192 7.28 -0.41 15.36
C ASP A 192 6.57 0.80 15.99
N THR A 193 5.72 1.49 15.24
CA THR A 193 4.87 2.54 15.81
C THR A 193 3.50 1.97 16.19
N ALA A 194 2.96 2.44 17.31
CA ALA A 194 1.59 2.11 17.76
C ALA A 194 0.55 3.16 17.36
N GLN A 195 1.00 4.27 16.79
CA GLN A 195 0.22 5.43 16.39
C GLN A 195 0.16 5.55 14.86
N ASP A 196 -0.94 6.13 14.36
CA ASP A 196 -1.13 6.36 12.94
C ASP A 196 -0.64 7.76 12.54
N SER A 197 0.42 7.82 11.72
CA SER A 197 1.00 9.08 11.23
C SER A 197 0.05 9.92 10.36
N HIS A 198 -1.06 9.37 9.90
CA HIS A 198 -2.10 10.12 9.21
C HIS A 198 -2.97 10.97 10.15
N LEU A 199 -3.00 10.61 11.44
CA LEU A 199 -3.86 11.23 12.45
C LEU A 199 -3.07 12.03 13.50
N GLU A 200 -1.88 11.57 13.86
CA GLU A 200 -1.02 12.21 14.86
C GLU A 200 0.45 11.99 14.53
N LEU A 201 1.36 12.70 15.19
CA LEU A 201 2.80 12.56 14.98
C LEU A 201 3.36 11.44 15.87
N PRO A 202 3.72 10.27 15.30
CA PRO A 202 4.27 9.17 16.09
C PRO A 202 5.67 9.48 16.61
N VAL A 203 6.03 8.88 17.76
CA VAL A 203 7.36 8.99 18.35
C VAL A 203 7.96 7.61 18.53
N LEU A 204 9.06 7.32 17.85
CA LEU A 204 9.78 6.05 17.94
C LEU A 204 10.93 6.16 18.96
N ARG A 205 10.70 5.70 20.20
CA ARG A 205 11.62 5.85 21.35
C ARG A 205 12.60 4.68 21.49
N HIS A 206 13.29 4.33 20.41
CA HIS A 206 14.33 3.30 20.45
C HIS A 206 15.72 3.89 20.55
N SER A 207 16.67 3.11 21.09
CA SER A 207 18.08 3.48 21.05
C SER A 207 18.61 3.42 19.62
N ARG A 208 19.70 4.14 19.37
CA ARG A 208 20.35 4.13 18.05
C ARG A 208 20.77 2.72 17.64
N GLU A 209 21.30 1.93 18.58
CA GLU A 209 21.73 0.54 18.35
C GLU A 209 20.56 -0.33 17.90
N ARG A 210 19.38 -0.17 18.52
CA ARG A 210 18.16 -0.90 18.13
C ARG A 210 17.71 -0.51 16.72
N LEU A 211 17.71 0.79 16.41
CA LEU A 211 17.33 1.29 15.09
C LEU A 211 18.30 0.79 14.00
N GLU A 212 19.59 0.76 14.27
CA GLU A 212 20.61 0.23 13.36
C GLU A 212 20.43 -1.27 13.08
N GLN A 213 19.99 -2.03 14.08
CA GLN A 213 19.81 -3.48 13.97
C GLN A 213 18.52 -3.88 13.26
N ILE A 214 17.47 -3.09 13.33
CA ILE A 214 16.16 -3.45 12.83
C ILE A 214 15.66 -2.49 11.75
N GLU A 215 15.29 -1.26 12.12
CA GLU A 215 14.59 -0.34 11.24
C GLU A 215 15.44 0.08 10.03
N LEU A 216 16.72 0.35 10.24
CA LEU A 216 17.62 0.88 9.20
C LEU A 216 18.22 -0.21 8.28
N ARG A 217 18.20 -1.48 8.68
CA ARG A 217 18.82 -2.56 7.88
C ARG A 217 18.26 -2.73 6.49
N PRO A 218 16.94 -2.78 6.26
CA PRO A 218 16.39 -2.89 4.91
C PRO A 218 16.77 -1.68 4.04
N PHE A 219 16.79 -0.47 4.59
CA PHE A 219 17.19 0.72 3.84
C PHE A 219 18.65 0.68 3.42
N ARG A 220 19.57 0.31 4.31
CA ARG A 220 20.99 0.12 3.94
C ARG A 220 21.14 -0.88 2.79
N ARG A 221 20.40 -1.97 2.86
CA ARG A 221 20.42 -3.01 1.84
C ARG A 221 19.93 -2.49 0.48
N LEU A 222 18.81 -1.79 0.44
CA LEU A 222 18.26 -1.24 -0.80
C LEU A 222 19.12 -0.11 -1.37
N ILE A 223 19.71 0.72 -0.53
CA ILE A 223 20.66 1.76 -0.95
C ILE A 223 21.90 1.13 -1.59
N ALA A 224 22.47 0.10 -0.98
CA ALA A 224 23.58 -0.66 -1.56
C ALA A 224 23.20 -1.35 -2.88
N ALA A 225 21.94 -1.76 -3.05
CA ALA A 225 21.39 -2.30 -4.29
C ALA A 225 21.01 -1.23 -5.33
N GLY A 226 21.20 0.06 -5.04
CA GLY A 226 20.99 1.16 -5.96
C GLY A 226 19.51 1.55 -6.16
N VAL A 227 18.71 1.54 -5.09
CA VAL A 227 17.32 2.03 -5.13
C VAL A 227 17.28 3.49 -5.61
N ASP A 228 16.29 3.82 -6.43
CA ASP A 228 16.21 5.12 -7.11
C ASP A 228 15.81 6.27 -6.21
N SER A 229 14.93 5.99 -5.24
CA SER A 229 14.43 7.00 -4.30
C SER A 229 14.19 6.41 -2.91
N VAL A 230 14.20 7.29 -1.90
CA VAL A 230 13.84 6.99 -0.52
C VAL A 230 12.80 8.00 -0.07
N MET A 231 11.66 7.52 0.43
CA MET A 231 10.61 8.36 1.01
C MET A 231 10.80 8.47 2.52
N THR A 232 10.65 9.68 3.03
CA THR A 232 10.76 9.98 4.46
C THR A 232 9.49 9.59 5.22
N ALA A 233 9.61 9.38 6.53
CA ALA A 233 8.46 9.18 7.41
C ALA A 233 8.11 10.44 8.22
N HIS A 234 6.84 10.68 8.45
CA HIS A 234 6.37 11.71 9.38
C HIS A 234 6.36 11.15 10.81
N LEU A 235 7.53 10.99 11.40
CA LEU A 235 7.68 10.52 12.78
C LEU A 235 8.92 11.13 13.44
N VAL A 236 8.87 11.28 14.77
CA VAL A 236 10.01 11.75 15.57
C VAL A 236 10.82 10.55 16.05
N VAL A 237 12.13 10.60 15.85
CA VAL A 237 13.09 9.60 16.34
C VAL A 237 14.10 10.29 17.23
N PRO A 238 13.85 10.35 18.55
CA PRO A 238 14.70 11.12 19.49
C PRO A 238 16.17 10.70 19.50
N ALA A 239 16.48 9.47 19.12
CA ALA A 239 17.86 8.98 18.98
C ALA A 239 18.66 9.71 17.86
N PHE A 240 17.98 10.34 16.90
CA PHE A 240 18.59 11.14 15.83
C PHE A 240 18.22 12.61 15.97
N ASP A 241 16.94 12.92 16.17
CA ASP A 241 16.43 14.27 16.35
C ASP A 241 15.19 14.25 17.27
N ALA A 242 15.27 14.94 18.39
CA ALA A 242 14.18 15.01 19.38
C ALA A 242 13.21 16.17 19.11
N GLU A 243 13.56 17.09 18.22
CA GLU A 243 12.79 18.33 17.98
C GLU A 243 11.91 18.23 16.72
N TRP A 244 12.45 17.62 15.66
CA TRP A 244 11.79 17.58 14.35
C TRP A 244 11.48 16.15 13.89
N PRO A 245 10.34 15.96 13.21
CA PRO A 245 10.06 14.69 12.52
C PRO A 245 11.10 14.44 11.42
N ALA A 246 11.35 13.18 11.09
CA ALA A 246 12.38 12.78 10.13
C ALA A 246 12.31 13.56 8.81
N THR A 247 11.11 13.84 8.29
CA THR A 247 10.89 14.62 7.06
C THR A 247 11.44 16.05 7.13
N LEU A 248 11.49 16.65 8.31
CA LEU A 248 11.93 18.04 8.53
C LEU A 248 13.30 18.14 9.23
N SER A 249 13.97 17.01 9.45
CA SER A 249 15.23 16.92 10.22
C SER A 249 16.47 16.85 9.31
N PRO A 250 17.35 17.86 9.31
CA PRO A 250 18.66 17.76 8.65
C PRO A 250 19.51 16.61 9.19
N ARG A 251 19.41 16.30 10.48
CA ARG A 251 20.15 15.18 11.13
C ARG A 251 19.74 13.83 10.52
N VAL A 252 18.46 13.67 10.14
CA VAL A 252 17.95 12.44 9.55
C VAL A 252 18.20 12.41 8.04
N LEU A 253 17.86 13.47 7.30
CA LEU A 253 17.92 13.43 5.83
C LEU A 253 19.32 13.71 5.29
N THR A 254 20.00 14.72 5.84
CA THR A 254 21.35 15.07 5.38
C THR A 254 22.41 14.22 6.07
N ASP A 255 22.47 14.22 7.41
CA ASP A 255 23.60 13.57 8.10
C ASP A 255 23.51 12.05 8.07
N LEU A 256 22.32 11.47 8.35
CA LEU A 256 22.16 10.02 8.36
C LEU A 256 21.97 9.46 6.94
N LEU A 257 20.94 9.89 6.20
CA LEU A 257 20.59 9.27 4.91
C LEU A 257 21.57 9.66 3.80
N ARG A 258 21.81 10.98 3.60
CA ARG A 258 22.67 11.44 2.51
C ARG A 258 24.14 11.14 2.75
N ASN A 259 24.66 11.50 3.95
CA ASN A 259 26.09 11.43 4.24
C ASN A 259 26.49 10.04 4.80
N SER A 260 25.85 9.57 5.89
CA SER A 260 26.26 8.33 6.55
C SER A 260 25.91 7.07 5.74
N PHE A 261 24.77 7.07 5.00
CA PHE A 261 24.37 5.97 4.11
C PHE A 261 24.89 6.16 2.67
N ASP A 262 25.51 7.29 2.37
CA ASP A 262 26.01 7.66 1.03
C ASP A 262 24.93 7.56 -0.06
N PHE A 263 23.68 7.92 0.26
CA PHE A 263 22.57 7.81 -0.67
C PHE A 263 22.63 8.88 -1.76
N GLN A 264 22.76 8.49 -3.02
CA GLN A 264 22.88 9.40 -4.16
C GLN A 264 21.57 9.60 -4.94
N GLY A 265 20.53 8.80 -4.67
CA GLY A 265 19.23 8.92 -5.32
C GLY A 265 18.36 10.06 -4.80
N LEU A 266 17.09 10.06 -5.18
CA LEU A 266 16.10 11.04 -4.78
C LEU A 266 15.63 10.82 -3.34
N ILE A 267 15.69 11.84 -2.50
CA ILE A 267 14.96 11.88 -1.22
C ILE A 267 13.64 12.59 -1.47
N VAL A 268 12.53 11.90 -1.23
CA VAL A 268 11.18 12.43 -1.38
C VAL A 268 10.47 12.47 -0.03
N THR A 269 9.71 13.52 0.26
CA THR A 269 8.88 13.56 1.47
C THR A 269 7.74 12.58 1.36
N ASP A 270 7.20 12.08 2.48
CA ASP A 270 5.82 11.62 2.50
C ASP A 270 4.87 12.82 2.28
N ALA A 271 3.59 12.58 2.11
CA ALA A 271 2.62 13.60 1.74
C ALA A 271 2.56 14.74 2.77
N LEU A 272 3.05 15.93 2.43
CA LEU A 272 3.08 17.07 3.37
C LEU A 272 1.69 17.58 3.77
N VAL A 273 0.64 17.14 3.08
CA VAL A 273 -0.75 17.44 3.43
C VAL A 273 -1.23 16.69 4.69
N MET A 274 -0.46 15.70 5.16
CA MET A 274 -0.80 14.90 6.35
C MET A 274 -0.78 15.74 7.62
N GLU A 275 -1.69 15.43 8.55
CA GLU A 275 -1.92 16.24 9.76
C GLU A 275 -0.71 16.29 10.69
N ALA A 276 0.09 15.23 10.72
CA ALA A 276 1.38 15.18 11.42
C ALA A 276 2.35 16.32 11.03
N ILE A 277 2.23 16.89 9.84
CA ILE A 277 3.05 18.00 9.37
C ILE A 277 2.29 19.32 9.39
N THR A 278 1.04 19.32 8.84
CA THR A 278 0.24 20.56 8.76
C THR A 278 -0.15 21.12 10.14
N GLY A 279 -0.17 20.28 11.16
CA GLY A 279 -0.35 20.70 12.56
C GLY A 279 0.88 21.34 13.21
N LEU A 280 2.08 21.16 12.61
CA LEU A 280 3.33 21.71 13.18
C LEU A 280 3.70 23.06 12.57
N VAL A 281 3.65 23.16 11.24
CA VAL A 281 4.13 24.31 10.48
C VAL A 281 3.20 24.61 9.30
N GLY A 282 3.21 25.89 8.86
CA GLY A 282 2.40 26.30 7.71
C GLY A 282 2.87 25.64 6.40
N PRO A 283 1.98 25.55 5.37
CA PRO A 283 2.23 24.82 4.13
C PRO A 283 3.51 25.23 3.39
N GLY A 284 3.81 26.54 3.35
CA GLY A 284 5.04 27.04 2.71
C GLY A 284 6.27 26.68 3.51
N GLU A 285 6.23 26.86 4.83
CA GLU A 285 7.36 26.56 5.72
C GLU A 285 7.67 25.05 5.77
N ALA A 286 6.65 24.19 5.72
CA ALA A 286 6.85 22.75 5.65
C ALA A 286 7.69 22.36 4.41
N ALA A 287 7.40 22.95 3.25
CA ALA A 287 8.17 22.72 2.03
C ALA A 287 9.61 23.25 2.15
N VAL A 288 9.79 24.43 2.73
CA VAL A 288 11.12 25.04 2.96
C VAL A 288 11.95 24.16 3.90
N GLN A 289 11.42 23.79 5.06
CA GLN A 289 12.14 22.98 6.04
C GLN A 289 12.49 21.58 5.51
N ALA A 290 11.56 20.92 4.80
CA ALA A 290 11.84 19.62 4.19
C ALA A 290 12.97 19.72 3.15
N PHE A 291 12.96 20.76 2.31
CA PHE A 291 13.99 21.00 1.31
C PHE A 291 15.34 21.36 1.96
N GLU A 292 15.32 22.21 2.98
CA GLU A 292 16.49 22.57 3.80
C GLU A 292 17.07 21.35 4.52
N ALA A 293 16.21 20.45 5.04
CA ALA A 293 16.60 19.19 5.69
C ALA A 293 17.31 18.21 4.75
N GLY A 294 17.05 18.27 3.44
CA GLY A 294 17.72 17.39 2.48
C GLY A 294 16.79 16.70 1.47
N ALA A 295 15.47 16.89 1.56
CA ALA A 295 14.53 16.34 0.57
C ALA A 295 14.77 16.95 -0.82
N ASP A 296 14.78 16.12 -1.87
CA ASP A 296 14.93 16.56 -3.26
C ASP A 296 13.57 16.82 -3.90
N LEU A 297 12.55 16.06 -3.53
CA LEU A 297 11.18 16.19 -4.02
C LEU A 297 10.20 16.41 -2.87
N ILE A 298 9.27 17.31 -3.07
CA ILE A 298 8.17 17.63 -2.14
C ILE A 298 6.90 16.96 -2.65
N LEU A 299 6.43 15.94 -1.94
CA LEU A 299 5.22 15.21 -2.31
C LEU A 299 3.99 15.84 -1.65
N MET A 300 2.97 16.10 -2.44
CA MET A 300 1.66 16.58 -2.02
C MET A 300 1.73 17.74 -1.01
N PRO A 301 2.36 18.88 -1.35
CA PRO A 301 2.25 20.06 -0.49
C PRO A 301 0.78 20.46 -0.35
N ALA A 302 0.38 20.93 0.84
CA ALA A 302 -1.01 21.34 1.07
C ALA A 302 -1.46 22.51 0.17
N ASP A 303 -0.50 23.31 -0.30
CA ASP A 303 -0.70 24.40 -1.27
C ASP A 303 0.57 24.52 -2.12
N ALA A 304 0.48 24.13 -3.39
CA ALA A 304 1.64 24.09 -4.29
C ALA A 304 2.19 25.50 -4.60
N ASP A 305 1.34 26.49 -4.80
CA ASP A 305 1.82 27.87 -5.10
C ASP A 305 2.53 28.47 -3.87
N LYS A 306 1.96 28.31 -2.67
CA LYS A 306 2.63 28.75 -1.43
C LYS A 306 3.94 28.03 -1.17
N ALA A 307 4.02 26.73 -1.46
CA ALA A 307 5.27 25.98 -1.33
C ALA A 307 6.34 26.51 -2.29
N ILE A 308 5.98 26.75 -3.55
CA ILE A 308 6.90 27.33 -4.55
C ILE A 308 7.36 28.72 -4.12
N ASP A 309 6.43 29.61 -3.73
CA ASP A 309 6.74 30.97 -3.30
C ASP A 309 7.68 31.00 -2.09
N ALA A 310 7.42 30.14 -1.08
CA ALA A 310 8.23 30.08 0.12
C ALA A 310 9.66 29.55 -0.16
N VAL A 311 9.80 28.50 -1.00
CA VAL A 311 11.12 27.98 -1.36
C VAL A 311 11.90 29.01 -2.20
N CYS A 312 11.26 29.72 -3.13
CA CYS A 312 11.89 30.81 -3.88
C CYS A 312 12.39 31.90 -2.92
N ALA A 313 11.56 32.36 -1.98
CA ALA A 313 11.94 33.36 -0.99
C ALA A 313 13.11 32.91 -0.10
N ALA A 314 13.14 31.61 0.27
CA ALA A 314 14.24 31.04 1.04
C ALA A 314 15.56 30.98 0.24
N LEU A 315 15.50 30.75 -1.07
CA LEU A 315 16.65 30.84 -1.98
C LEU A 315 17.12 32.30 -2.14
N ASP A 316 16.20 33.23 -2.34
CA ASP A 316 16.51 34.66 -2.51
C ASP A 316 17.13 35.29 -1.26
N SER A 317 16.71 34.87 -0.07
CA SER A 317 17.27 35.32 1.20
C SER A 317 18.60 34.62 1.57
N GLY A 318 19.01 33.59 0.81
CA GLY A 318 20.20 32.80 1.13
C GLY A 318 20.03 31.81 2.27
N ARG A 319 18.81 31.63 2.80
CA ARG A 319 18.48 30.57 3.77
C ARG A 319 18.77 29.19 3.19
N ILE A 320 18.42 28.98 1.92
CA ILE A 320 18.78 27.79 1.15
C ILE A 320 19.82 28.17 0.10
N PRO A 321 21.00 27.52 0.07
CA PRO A 321 22.01 27.77 -0.96
C PRO A 321 21.50 27.36 -2.36
N SER A 322 21.78 28.16 -3.40
CA SER A 322 21.40 27.84 -4.80
C SER A 322 21.95 26.48 -5.25
N LEU A 323 23.12 26.08 -4.77
CA LEU A 323 23.71 24.78 -5.04
C LEU A 323 22.78 23.61 -4.62
N ARG A 324 22.00 23.79 -3.56
CA ARG A 324 21.04 22.77 -3.09
C ARG A 324 19.93 22.54 -4.14
N LEU A 325 19.44 23.59 -4.76
CA LEU A 325 18.49 23.50 -5.87
C LEU A 325 19.09 22.77 -7.08
N GLU A 326 20.30 23.15 -7.47
CA GLU A 326 21.02 22.55 -8.61
C GLU A 326 21.24 21.03 -8.39
N GLN A 327 21.65 20.63 -7.20
CA GLN A 327 21.83 19.22 -6.82
C GLN A 327 20.54 18.43 -6.93
N SER A 328 19.41 18.94 -6.44
CA SER A 328 18.12 18.26 -6.52
C SER A 328 17.64 18.12 -7.95
N LEU A 329 17.77 19.16 -8.75
CA LEU A 329 17.45 19.12 -10.18
C LEU A 329 18.33 18.11 -10.92
N GLN A 330 19.61 18.01 -10.55
CA GLN A 330 20.51 17.03 -11.17
C GLN A 330 20.07 15.60 -10.84
N ARG A 331 19.79 15.29 -9.57
CA ARG A 331 19.27 13.97 -9.16
C ARG A 331 17.95 13.61 -9.85
N ARG A 332 17.06 14.61 -10.00
CA ARG A 332 15.82 14.41 -10.75
C ARG A 332 16.08 14.08 -12.22
N ARG A 333 16.99 14.79 -12.89
CA ARG A 333 17.38 14.47 -14.27
C ARG A 333 17.99 13.08 -14.40
N ASP A 334 18.81 12.68 -13.43
CA ASP A 334 19.45 11.35 -13.43
C ASP A 334 18.42 10.23 -13.25
N ALA A 335 17.42 10.43 -12.38
CA ALA A 335 16.30 9.50 -12.21
C ALA A 335 15.48 9.37 -13.51
N LEU A 336 15.09 10.48 -14.13
CA LEU A 336 14.35 10.49 -15.40
C LEU A 336 15.11 9.76 -16.53
N ARG A 337 16.44 9.94 -16.63
CA ARG A 337 17.24 9.22 -17.63
C ARG A 337 17.18 7.71 -17.47
N ARG A 338 17.10 7.18 -16.26
CA ARG A 338 16.94 5.74 -16.01
C ARG A 338 15.60 5.21 -16.52
N CYS A 339 14.51 5.98 -16.41
CA CYS A 339 13.21 5.61 -16.97
C CYS A 339 13.17 5.68 -18.50
N SER A 340 13.72 6.78 -19.08
CA SER A 340 13.62 7.07 -20.50
C SER A 340 14.33 6.03 -21.38
N GLY A 341 15.44 5.46 -20.91
CA GLY A 341 16.16 4.41 -21.62
C GLY A 341 15.34 3.13 -21.83
N ALA A 342 14.31 2.89 -21.00
CA ALA A 342 13.40 1.76 -21.14
C ALA A 342 12.17 2.10 -22.02
N GLN A 343 11.71 3.34 -22.03
CA GLN A 343 10.59 3.80 -22.84
C GLN A 343 10.92 3.85 -24.33
N ALA A 344 12.08 4.35 -24.71
CA ALA A 344 12.50 4.48 -26.11
C ALA A 344 12.59 3.15 -26.87
N ARG A 345 12.67 2.01 -26.16
CA ARG A 345 12.71 0.68 -26.79
C ARG A 345 11.34 0.14 -27.18
N ASN A 346 10.23 0.75 -26.73
CA ASN A 346 8.87 0.23 -26.90
C ASN A 346 7.89 1.16 -27.65
N GLU A 347 8.30 2.36 -28.08
CA GLU A 347 7.40 3.33 -28.73
C GLU A 347 7.07 3.02 -30.20
N ALA A 348 7.62 1.97 -30.79
CA ALA A 348 7.38 1.62 -32.21
C ALA A 348 6.08 0.81 -32.44
N ALA A 349 5.34 0.44 -31.43
CA ALA A 349 4.06 -0.29 -31.54
C ALA A 349 2.92 0.55 -30.92
N SER A 350 1.70 0.31 -31.40
CA SER A 350 0.47 0.82 -30.72
C SER A 350 0.58 0.56 -29.24
N PRO A 351 0.14 1.50 -28.37
CA PRO A 351 0.28 1.31 -26.94
C PRO A 351 -0.40 0.00 -26.54
N PRO A 352 0.31 -0.88 -25.83
CA PRO A 352 -0.24 -2.17 -25.39
C PRO A 352 -1.46 -1.92 -24.50
N ASP A 353 -2.38 -2.89 -24.44
CA ASP A 353 -3.50 -2.86 -23.51
C ASP A 353 -2.98 -2.65 -22.08
N ALA A 354 -3.60 -1.73 -21.36
CA ALA A 354 -3.27 -1.42 -19.97
C ALA A 354 -3.79 -2.49 -18.98
N GLY A 355 -4.70 -3.35 -19.43
CA GLY A 355 -5.34 -4.38 -18.63
C GLY A 355 -4.39 -5.52 -18.20
N GLU A 356 -4.91 -6.40 -17.37
CA GLU A 356 -4.22 -7.60 -16.90
C GLU A 356 -3.94 -8.57 -18.05
N THR A 357 -2.71 -9.09 -18.11
CA THR A 357 -2.32 -10.15 -19.05
C THR A 357 -2.49 -11.55 -18.44
N SER A 358 -2.47 -12.60 -19.29
CA SER A 358 -2.54 -14.00 -18.84
C SER A 358 -1.39 -14.36 -17.87
N ASP A 359 -0.17 -13.90 -18.17
CA ASP A 359 1.01 -14.20 -17.34
C ASP A 359 0.95 -13.50 -15.99
N GLU A 360 0.43 -12.27 -15.94
CA GLU A 360 0.21 -11.53 -14.70
C GLU A 360 -0.86 -12.20 -13.85
N ARG A 361 -1.98 -12.61 -14.48
CA ARG A 361 -3.03 -13.38 -13.80
C ARG A 361 -2.50 -14.71 -13.27
N GLN A 362 -1.67 -15.41 -14.03
CA GLN A 362 -1.06 -16.65 -13.56
C GLN A 362 -0.16 -16.41 -12.34
N LEU A 363 0.65 -15.34 -12.35
CA LEU A 363 1.44 -14.96 -11.18
C LEU A 363 0.57 -14.62 -9.97
N ALA A 364 -0.54 -13.90 -10.15
CA ALA A 364 -1.47 -13.57 -9.07
C ALA A 364 -2.05 -14.85 -8.44
N LEU A 365 -2.49 -15.81 -9.26
CA LEU A 365 -2.99 -17.11 -8.79
C LEU A 365 -1.91 -17.93 -8.06
N GLU A 366 -0.68 -17.96 -8.60
CA GLU A 366 0.46 -18.64 -7.97
C GLU A 366 0.77 -18.03 -6.59
N LEU A 367 0.77 -16.69 -6.48
CA LEU A 367 1.00 -16.00 -5.22
C LEU A 367 -0.10 -16.29 -4.20
N VAL A 368 -1.37 -16.29 -4.58
CA VAL A 368 -2.47 -16.65 -3.69
C VAL A 368 -2.31 -18.10 -3.23
N SER A 369 -2.10 -19.03 -4.17
CA SER A 369 -1.95 -20.47 -3.87
C SER A 369 -0.77 -20.75 -2.92
N ALA A 370 0.38 -20.09 -3.15
CA ALA A 370 1.59 -20.29 -2.33
C ALA A 370 1.49 -19.70 -0.92
N THR A 371 0.51 -18.84 -0.65
CA THR A 371 0.43 -18.07 0.61
C THR A 371 -0.87 -18.26 1.38
N LEU A 372 -1.79 -19.06 0.87
CA LEU A 372 -2.99 -19.41 1.60
C LEU A 372 -2.70 -20.45 2.69
N GLU A 373 -3.51 -20.43 3.74
CA GLU A 373 -3.46 -21.41 4.84
C GLU A 373 -4.84 -22.03 5.05
N ARG A 374 -4.87 -23.27 5.51
CA ARG A 374 -6.10 -23.96 5.88
C ARG A 374 -5.96 -24.67 7.24
N GLN A 375 -7.08 -24.89 7.91
CA GLN A 375 -7.18 -25.63 9.16
C GLN A 375 -8.51 -26.40 9.18
N GLY A 376 -8.51 -27.54 9.82
CA GLY A 376 -9.72 -28.33 10.08
C GLY A 376 -10.24 -29.09 8.87
N GLY A 377 -11.35 -29.74 9.12
CA GLY A 377 -11.94 -30.88 8.48
C GLY A 377 -12.42 -30.80 7.03
N THR A 378 -13.50 -31.50 6.78
CA THR A 378 -14.14 -31.66 5.47
C THR A 378 -14.82 -30.37 5.01
N PRO A 379 -14.98 -30.17 3.69
CA PRO A 379 -15.79 -29.07 3.17
C PRO A 379 -17.17 -28.98 3.81
N ILE A 380 -17.68 -27.75 3.88
CA ILE A 380 -18.99 -27.45 4.47
C ILE A 380 -20.08 -28.03 3.56
N GLU A 381 -20.93 -28.87 4.11
CA GLU A 381 -22.13 -29.34 3.39
C GLU A 381 -23.15 -28.19 3.26
N PRO A 382 -23.77 -28.00 2.07
CA PRO A 382 -24.82 -27.01 1.90
C PRO A 382 -25.98 -27.26 2.89
N PRO A 383 -26.41 -26.24 3.64
CA PRO A 383 -27.42 -26.43 4.67
C PRO A 383 -28.81 -26.65 4.07
N ALA A 384 -29.45 -27.79 4.37
CA ALA A 384 -30.76 -28.16 3.82
C ALA A 384 -31.89 -27.15 4.15
N GLY A 385 -31.76 -26.39 5.24
CA GLY A 385 -32.72 -25.34 5.67
C GLY A 385 -32.26 -23.92 5.37
N GLY A 386 -31.18 -23.78 4.62
CA GLY A 386 -30.53 -22.47 4.42
C GLY A 386 -29.60 -22.08 5.59
N GLY A 387 -28.72 -21.13 5.33
CA GLY A 387 -27.77 -20.61 6.31
C GLY A 387 -27.48 -19.12 6.11
N VAL A 388 -26.52 -18.59 6.85
CA VAL A 388 -26.07 -17.21 6.74
C VAL A 388 -24.57 -17.18 6.44
N THR A 389 -24.17 -16.42 5.44
CA THR A 389 -22.78 -16.00 5.32
C THR A 389 -22.63 -14.58 5.91
N LEU A 390 -22.00 -14.51 7.09
CA LEU A 390 -21.75 -13.25 7.78
C LEU A 390 -20.41 -12.67 7.31
N ILE A 391 -20.46 -11.57 6.59
CA ILE A 391 -19.30 -10.93 5.98
C ILE A 391 -19.00 -9.62 6.68
N ARG A 392 -17.85 -9.51 7.32
CA ARG A 392 -17.32 -8.25 7.86
C ARG A 392 -16.30 -7.67 6.89
N VAL A 393 -16.49 -6.43 6.51
CA VAL A 393 -15.61 -5.75 5.55
C VAL A 393 -15.21 -4.35 6.00
N ASP A 394 -13.95 -4.01 5.76
CA ASP A 394 -13.42 -2.64 5.86
C ASP A 394 -13.57 -1.92 4.53
N GLY A 395 -14.38 -0.95 4.36
CA GLY A 395 -14.59 -0.23 3.10
C GLY A 395 -13.45 0.72 2.67
N VAL A 396 -12.20 0.27 2.72
CA VAL A 396 -11.02 1.16 2.67
C VAL A 396 -10.20 1.14 1.41
N LEU A 397 -10.30 0.09 0.61
CA LEU A 397 -9.49 -0.04 -0.60
C LEU A 397 -10.02 0.87 -1.72
N ALA A 398 -9.11 1.37 -2.57
CA ALA A 398 -9.47 2.24 -3.68
C ALA A 398 -10.32 1.50 -4.72
N CYS A 399 -10.02 0.21 -4.96
CA CYS A 399 -10.79 -0.65 -5.85
C CYS A 399 -11.84 -1.46 -5.08
N PRO A 400 -13.06 -1.62 -5.62
CA PRO A 400 -14.06 -2.48 -5.02
C PRO A 400 -13.67 -3.95 -5.19
N PHE A 401 -13.47 -4.65 -4.08
CA PHE A 401 -13.11 -6.07 -4.07
C PHE A 401 -14.28 -6.98 -3.66
N LEU A 402 -15.33 -6.43 -3.08
CA LEU A 402 -16.54 -7.15 -2.68
C LEU A 402 -17.73 -6.60 -3.47
N ARG A 403 -17.75 -6.89 -4.77
CA ARG A 403 -18.88 -6.57 -5.67
C ARG A 403 -20.01 -7.56 -5.43
N PRO A 404 -21.24 -7.29 -5.89
CA PRO A 404 -22.37 -8.23 -5.75
C PRO A 404 -22.12 -9.63 -6.34
N ASP A 405 -21.28 -9.71 -7.36
CA ASP A 405 -20.85 -10.94 -8.04
C ASP A 405 -19.53 -11.54 -7.46
N ALA A 406 -18.99 -10.96 -6.39
CA ALA A 406 -17.75 -11.43 -5.78
C ALA A 406 -17.89 -12.89 -5.29
N PRO A 407 -16.84 -13.74 -5.45
CA PRO A 407 -16.89 -15.15 -5.05
C PRO A 407 -17.28 -15.36 -3.59
N ALA A 408 -16.84 -14.48 -2.68
CA ALA A 408 -17.21 -14.51 -1.26
C ALA A 408 -18.72 -14.30 -0.99
N ILE A 409 -19.46 -13.73 -1.93
CA ILE A 409 -20.90 -13.56 -1.86
C ILE A 409 -21.61 -14.62 -2.72
N GLY A 410 -21.25 -14.70 -4.00
CA GLY A 410 -21.96 -15.49 -5.01
C GLY A 410 -21.92 -17.00 -4.72
N TRP A 411 -20.75 -17.51 -4.36
CA TRP A 411 -20.59 -18.95 -4.12
C TRP A 411 -21.35 -19.44 -2.88
N PRO A 412 -21.19 -18.85 -1.68
CA PRO A 412 -22.04 -19.22 -0.54
C PRO A 412 -23.53 -19.09 -0.82
N THR A 413 -23.93 -18.06 -1.60
CA THR A 413 -25.33 -17.87 -1.97
C THR A 413 -25.84 -19.01 -2.84
N SER A 414 -25.06 -19.50 -3.80
CA SER A 414 -25.43 -20.68 -4.60
C SER A 414 -25.53 -21.97 -3.79
N CYS A 415 -24.84 -22.03 -2.63
CA CYS A 415 -24.92 -23.13 -1.66
C CYS A 415 -26.03 -22.94 -0.60
N GLY A 416 -26.89 -21.93 -0.72
CA GLY A 416 -28.03 -21.72 0.19
C GLY A 416 -27.73 -20.82 1.40
N PHE A 417 -26.59 -20.12 1.44
CA PHE A 417 -26.29 -19.12 2.47
C PHE A 417 -26.80 -17.73 2.07
N ARG A 418 -27.58 -17.09 2.92
CA ARG A 418 -28.00 -15.69 2.75
C ARG A 418 -26.88 -14.74 3.20
N PRO A 419 -26.40 -13.82 2.37
CA PRO A 419 -25.34 -12.90 2.75
C PRO A 419 -25.84 -11.80 3.69
N ILE A 420 -25.07 -11.51 4.75
CA ILE A 420 -25.19 -10.34 5.61
C ILE A 420 -23.84 -9.65 5.60
N ILE A 421 -23.79 -8.44 5.03
CA ILE A 421 -22.57 -7.66 4.90
C ILE A 421 -22.57 -6.57 5.96
N CYS A 422 -21.58 -6.61 6.85
CA CYS A 422 -21.39 -5.66 7.94
C CYS A 422 -20.18 -4.76 7.66
N HIS A 423 -20.36 -3.46 7.84
CA HIS A 423 -19.30 -2.45 7.70
C HIS A 423 -19.60 -1.25 8.62
N ASP A 424 -18.61 -0.39 8.87
CA ASP A 424 -18.69 0.71 9.85
C ASP A 424 -19.82 1.71 9.64
N LEU A 425 -20.29 1.88 8.43
CA LEU A 425 -21.37 2.82 8.06
C LEU A 425 -22.69 2.10 7.72
N GLY A 426 -22.76 0.80 7.98
CA GLY A 426 -23.90 -0.03 7.62
C GLY A 426 -24.43 -0.88 8.76
N ILE A 427 -24.81 -2.10 8.44
CA ILE A 427 -25.35 -3.04 9.44
C ILE A 427 -24.24 -3.45 10.41
N SER A 428 -24.51 -3.28 11.71
CA SER A 428 -23.70 -3.82 12.80
C SER A 428 -24.21 -5.21 13.17
N PRO A 429 -23.34 -6.23 13.35
CA PRO A 429 -23.75 -7.54 13.84
C PRO A 429 -23.88 -7.61 15.36
N TRP A 430 -23.54 -6.51 16.05
CA TRP A 430 -23.45 -6.45 17.50
C TRP A 430 -24.73 -6.03 18.17
N HIS A 431 -24.97 -6.54 19.38
CA HIS A 431 -25.97 -5.99 20.28
C HIS A 431 -25.65 -4.54 20.67
N GLU A 432 -26.68 -3.70 20.76
CA GLU A 432 -26.60 -2.34 21.27
C GLU A 432 -27.59 -2.17 22.44
N PRO A 433 -27.11 -2.02 23.70
CA PRO A 433 -25.70 -1.99 24.14
C PRO A 433 -25.00 -3.35 24.08
N PRO A 434 -23.63 -3.37 24.05
CA PRO A 434 -22.87 -4.63 24.01
C PRO A 434 -23.21 -5.58 25.15
N GLN A 435 -23.39 -6.86 24.83
CA GLN A 435 -23.77 -7.91 25.80
C GLN A 435 -22.59 -8.86 26.07
N GLY A 436 -21.59 -8.42 26.82
CA GLY A 436 -20.53 -9.28 27.38
C GLY A 436 -20.01 -10.39 26.45
N ASP A 437 -20.19 -11.65 26.90
CA ASP A 437 -19.74 -12.86 26.16
C ASP A 437 -20.63 -13.23 24.95
N ASN A 438 -21.79 -12.59 24.80
CA ASN A 438 -22.72 -12.82 23.68
C ASN A 438 -22.87 -11.53 22.84
N PRO A 439 -21.84 -11.15 22.11
CA PRO A 439 -21.84 -9.86 21.42
C PRO A 439 -22.73 -9.82 20.17
N LEU A 440 -22.97 -10.98 19.52
CA LEU A 440 -23.77 -11.03 18.29
C LEU A 440 -25.26 -10.91 18.56
N ASP A 441 -25.91 -10.04 17.82
CA ASP A 441 -27.36 -9.95 17.74
C ASP A 441 -27.89 -11.07 16.83
N LEU A 442 -28.30 -12.18 17.45
CA LEU A 442 -28.74 -13.38 16.73
C LEU A 442 -30.07 -13.18 16.00
N ASP A 443 -30.91 -12.26 16.46
CA ASP A 443 -32.18 -11.94 15.78
C ASP A 443 -31.93 -11.35 14.40
N ARG A 444 -30.85 -10.54 14.26
CA ARG A 444 -30.43 -10.02 12.96
C ARG A 444 -29.86 -11.07 12.03
N LEU A 445 -29.19 -12.07 12.58
CA LEU A 445 -28.62 -13.19 11.81
C LEU A 445 -29.72 -14.15 11.33
N GLY A 446 -30.83 -14.26 12.10
CA GLY A 446 -31.85 -15.32 11.90
C GLY A 446 -31.33 -16.70 12.29
N ASP A 447 -32.11 -17.74 12.01
CA ASP A 447 -31.78 -19.14 12.33
C ASP A 447 -30.83 -19.77 11.31
N GLY A 448 -30.22 -20.90 11.66
CA GLY A 448 -29.39 -21.72 10.80
C GLY A 448 -27.88 -21.56 11.00
N PRO A 449 -27.09 -22.34 10.26
CA PRO A 449 -25.63 -22.33 10.32
C PRO A 449 -25.04 -21.02 9.77
N VAL A 450 -23.86 -20.64 10.29
CA VAL A 450 -23.16 -19.41 9.93
C VAL A 450 -21.79 -19.75 9.34
N LEU A 451 -21.58 -19.32 8.09
CA LEU A 451 -20.25 -19.20 7.49
C LEU A 451 -19.73 -17.78 7.77
N LEU A 452 -18.66 -17.67 8.56
CA LEU A 452 -18.08 -16.39 8.93
C LEU A 452 -16.97 -15.99 7.95
N GLN A 453 -17.05 -14.80 7.37
CA GLN A 453 -16.04 -14.25 6.47
C GLN A 453 -15.56 -12.90 6.98
N LEU A 454 -14.26 -12.79 7.30
CA LEU A 454 -13.66 -11.63 7.93
C LEU A 454 -12.61 -11.00 7.02
N PHE A 455 -12.96 -9.88 6.39
CA PHE A 455 -12.03 -9.04 5.63
C PHE A 455 -11.39 -8.02 6.57
N LEU A 456 -10.29 -8.42 7.21
CA LEU A 456 -9.60 -7.66 8.27
C LEU A 456 -8.16 -7.39 7.82
N ARG A 457 -7.94 -6.32 7.08
CA ARG A 457 -6.62 -6.00 6.56
C ARG A 457 -5.79 -5.13 7.52
N GLY A 458 -6.43 -4.33 8.33
CA GLY A 458 -5.83 -3.16 8.97
C GLY A 458 -5.71 -2.00 7.98
N ASN A 459 -5.85 -0.78 8.48
CA ASN A 459 -5.98 0.38 7.63
C ASN A 459 -5.41 1.63 8.25
N PRO A 460 -4.50 2.34 7.55
CA PRO A 460 -4.21 3.73 7.85
C PRO A 460 -5.51 4.54 7.94
N PHE A 461 -5.60 5.52 8.81
CA PHE A 461 -6.78 6.37 9.11
C PHE A 461 -7.84 5.76 10.04
N ARG A 462 -7.72 4.50 10.49
CA ARG A 462 -8.74 3.86 11.35
C ARG A 462 -8.26 3.46 12.75
N ALA A 463 -7.01 3.77 13.08
CA ALA A 463 -6.44 3.63 14.43
C ALA A 463 -6.76 2.30 15.14
N GLY A 464 -6.84 1.18 14.40
CA GLY A 464 -7.03 -0.16 14.99
C GLY A 464 -8.44 -0.47 15.46
N ARG A 465 -9.48 0.20 14.96
CA ARG A 465 -10.90 -0.10 15.29
C ARG A 465 -11.26 -1.57 15.14
N ASP A 466 -10.65 -2.28 14.20
CA ASP A 466 -10.85 -3.73 14.01
C ASP A 466 -10.39 -4.57 15.21
N ARG A 467 -9.53 -4.01 16.09
CA ARG A 467 -9.05 -4.71 17.29
C ARG A 467 -10.08 -4.74 18.39
N ASP A 468 -10.94 -3.74 18.44
CA ASP A 468 -11.94 -3.56 19.47
C ASP A 468 -13.22 -4.37 19.17
N GLU A 469 -13.33 -4.93 17.95
CA GLU A 469 -14.45 -5.79 17.60
C GLU A 469 -14.36 -7.14 18.31
N PRO A 470 -15.44 -7.60 19.01
CA PRO A 470 -15.41 -8.77 19.88
C PRO A 470 -15.49 -10.11 19.14
N TRP A 471 -14.76 -10.26 18.00
CA TRP A 471 -14.76 -11.51 17.20
C TRP A 471 -14.42 -12.76 17.98
N PRO A 472 -13.45 -12.75 18.93
CA PRO A 472 -13.19 -13.93 19.75
C PRO A 472 -14.41 -14.38 20.58
N ALA A 473 -15.18 -13.46 21.14
CA ALA A 473 -16.42 -13.77 21.87
C ALA A 473 -17.54 -14.22 20.90
N ALA A 474 -17.68 -13.56 19.75
CA ALA A 474 -18.65 -13.94 18.72
C ALA A 474 -18.43 -15.37 18.19
N ILE A 475 -17.18 -15.75 17.94
CA ILE A 475 -16.82 -17.12 17.52
C ILE A 475 -17.22 -18.12 18.62
N ARG A 476 -16.88 -17.86 19.90
CA ARG A 476 -17.30 -18.73 21.02
C ARG A 476 -18.82 -18.84 21.14
N GLN A 477 -19.55 -17.72 21.00
CA GLN A 477 -21.02 -17.72 20.99
C GLN A 477 -21.59 -18.61 19.89
N LEU A 478 -21.09 -18.51 18.66
CA LEU A 478 -21.53 -19.34 17.54
C LEU A 478 -21.17 -20.82 17.74
N LEU A 479 -20.01 -21.14 18.32
CA LEU A 479 -19.59 -22.50 18.64
C LEU A 479 -20.47 -23.13 19.74
N GLN A 480 -20.76 -22.38 20.80
CA GLN A 480 -21.65 -22.86 21.88
C GLN A 480 -23.07 -23.20 21.39
N LEU A 481 -23.52 -22.46 20.37
CA LEU A 481 -24.83 -22.66 19.74
C LEU A 481 -24.78 -23.70 18.60
N ASN A 482 -23.64 -24.34 18.33
CA ASN A 482 -23.40 -25.22 17.18
C ASN A 482 -23.81 -24.62 15.85
N ARG A 483 -23.61 -23.29 15.68
CA ARG A 483 -23.99 -22.56 14.47
C ARG A 483 -22.81 -22.23 13.56
N LEU A 484 -21.58 -22.17 14.05
CA LEU A 484 -20.41 -21.92 13.20
C LEU A 484 -20.09 -23.15 12.37
N VAL A 485 -20.19 -23.05 11.04
CA VAL A 485 -19.88 -24.17 10.13
C VAL A 485 -18.57 -23.98 9.37
N GLY A 486 -18.01 -22.78 9.35
CA GLY A 486 -16.71 -22.49 8.75
C GLY A 486 -16.31 -21.04 8.91
N MET A 487 -15.01 -20.77 8.70
CA MET A 487 -14.45 -19.42 8.78
C MET A 487 -13.47 -19.14 7.66
N ALA A 488 -13.62 -17.99 7.00
CA ALA A 488 -12.63 -17.42 6.09
C ALA A 488 -12.09 -16.11 6.65
N VAL A 489 -10.77 -15.94 6.64
CA VAL A 489 -10.11 -14.68 7.03
C VAL A 489 -9.28 -14.17 5.87
N TYR A 490 -9.44 -12.88 5.55
CA TYR A 490 -8.73 -12.20 4.46
C TYR A 490 -7.96 -11.00 5.01
N GLY A 491 -6.66 -10.95 4.77
CA GLY A 491 -5.81 -9.80 5.09
C GLY A 491 -4.82 -10.05 6.22
N CYS A 492 -5.09 -9.57 7.43
CA CYS A 492 -4.13 -9.54 8.53
C CYS A 492 -3.81 -10.93 9.10
N PRO A 493 -2.54 -11.42 9.01
CA PRO A 493 -2.16 -12.73 9.52
C PRO A 493 -2.28 -12.84 11.05
N TYR A 494 -2.08 -11.76 11.78
CA TYR A 494 -2.20 -11.76 13.24
C TYR A 494 -3.64 -12.00 13.69
N ARG A 495 -4.61 -11.54 12.90
CA ARG A 495 -6.02 -11.83 13.15
C ARG A 495 -6.33 -13.30 12.86
N TRP A 496 -5.82 -13.83 11.74
CA TRP A 496 -5.93 -15.25 11.46
C TRP A 496 -5.37 -16.10 12.61
N GLU A 497 -4.14 -15.85 13.04
CA GLU A 497 -3.50 -16.60 14.12
C GLU A 497 -4.26 -16.53 15.46
N SER A 498 -4.80 -15.35 15.79
CA SER A 498 -5.55 -15.16 17.04
C SER A 498 -6.93 -15.80 17.04
N LEU A 499 -7.56 -15.94 15.86
CA LEU A 499 -8.92 -16.48 15.74
C LEU A 499 -8.94 -17.99 15.47
N ARG A 500 -8.01 -18.49 14.65
CA ARG A 500 -7.97 -19.93 14.30
C ARG A 500 -7.78 -20.84 15.51
N VAL A 501 -7.05 -20.40 16.52
CA VAL A 501 -6.81 -21.19 17.76
C VAL A 501 -8.07 -21.38 18.61
N LEU A 502 -9.14 -20.63 18.33
CA LEU A 502 -10.44 -20.79 18.99
C LEU A 502 -11.29 -21.89 18.36
N LEU A 503 -10.94 -22.35 17.16
CA LEU A 503 -11.72 -23.32 16.40
C LEU A 503 -11.31 -24.74 16.74
N PRO A 504 -12.29 -25.65 16.96
CA PRO A 504 -11.99 -27.07 17.00
C PRO A 504 -11.63 -27.58 15.59
N ASP A 505 -10.89 -28.69 15.52
CA ASP A 505 -10.44 -29.29 14.25
C ASP A 505 -11.60 -29.72 13.32
N THR A 506 -12.80 -29.82 13.85
CA THR A 506 -14.01 -30.16 13.08
C THR A 506 -14.56 -28.99 12.26
N ILE A 507 -14.18 -27.77 12.58
CA ILE A 507 -14.63 -26.56 11.85
C ILE A 507 -13.60 -26.18 10.79
N PRO A 508 -13.92 -26.29 9.48
CA PRO A 508 -13.01 -25.89 8.43
C PRO A 508 -12.80 -24.38 8.45
N ALA A 509 -11.53 -23.98 8.33
CA ALA A 509 -11.17 -22.57 8.22
C ALA A 509 -10.06 -22.37 7.20
N ALA A 510 -10.10 -21.23 6.52
CA ALA A 510 -9.13 -20.87 5.49
C ALA A 510 -8.72 -19.39 5.60
N TYR A 511 -7.49 -19.09 5.20
CA TYR A 511 -6.91 -17.76 5.25
C TYR A 511 -6.20 -17.41 3.96
N SER A 512 -6.38 -16.18 3.51
CA SER A 512 -5.55 -15.56 2.48
C SER A 512 -5.11 -14.17 2.94
N PRO A 513 -3.83 -13.80 2.76
CA PRO A 513 -3.40 -12.41 2.94
C PRO A 513 -4.04 -11.45 1.93
N GLY A 514 -4.44 -11.94 0.76
CA GLY A 514 -5.15 -11.17 -0.27
C GLY A 514 -6.66 -11.09 -0.05
N GLN A 515 -7.28 -10.02 -0.57
CA GLN A 515 -8.73 -9.78 -0.52
C GLN A 515 -9.38 -9.78 -1.92
N MET A 516 -8.57 -9.90 -2.99
CA MET A 516 -9.02 -9.91 -4.38
C MET A 516 -9.91 -11.12 -4.71
N ALA A 517 -10.59 -11.06 -5.84
CA ALA A 517 -11.53 -12.10 -6.27
C ALA A 517 -10.89 -13.51 -6.34
N ASP A 518 -9.63 -13.62 -6.79
CA ASP A 518 -8.92 -14.90 -6.86
C ASP A 518 -8.70 -15.52 -5.47
N ALA A 519 -8.37 -14.70 -4.46
CA ALA A 519 -8.26 -15.16 -3.08
C ALA A 519 -9.62 -15.62 -2.52
N GLN A 520 -10.68 -14.88 -2.82
CA GLN A 520 -12.04 -15.26 -2.44
C GLN A 520 -12.45 -16.57 -3.09
N GLN A 521 -12.16 -16.73 -4.38
CA GLN A 521 -12.46 -17.95 -5.15
C GLN A 521 -11.77 -19.16 -4.52
N MET A 522 -10.47 -19.07 -4.24
CA MET A 522 -9.72 -20.18 -3.65
C MET A 522 -10.20 -20.54 -2.24
N LEU A 523 -10.47 -19.53 -1.37
CA LEU A 523 -10.94 -19.83 -0.03
C LEU A 523 -12.35 -20.46 -0.04
N MET A 524 -13.25 -19.97 -0.87
CA MET A 524 -14.58 -20.54 -1.01
C MET A 524 -14.53 -21.95 -1.58
N GLY A 525 -13.66 -22.24 -2.55
CA GLY A 525 -13.42 -23.58 -3.06
C GLY A 525 -12.95 -24.56 -2.00
N LEU A 526 -12.00 -24.14 -1.15
CA LEU A 526 -11.52 -24.95 -0.02
C LEU A 526 -12.61 -25.23 1.04
N LEU A 527 -13.47 -24.25 1.31
CA LEU A 527 -14.48 -24.36 2.36
C LEU A 527 -15.78 -25.05 1.89
N LEU A 528 -16.19 -24.85 0.64
CA LEU A 528 -17.48 -25.34 0.11
C LEU A 528 -17.32 -26.51 -0.86
N GLY A 529 -16.10 -26.95 -1.14
CA GLY A 529 -15.79 -28.16 -1.88
C GLY A 529 -15.98 -28.03 -3.39
N ASP A 530 -14.98 -27.47 -4.09
CA ASP A 530 -14.91 -27.56 -5.56
C ASP A 530 -13.69 -28.41 -5.95
N GLU A 531 -13.93 -29.55 -6.57
CA GLU A 531 -12.86 -30.46 -7.03
C GLU A 531 -11.91 -29.79 -8.05
N GLN A 532 -12.37 -28.79 -8.82
CA GLN A 532 -11.51 -28.07 -9.77
C GLN A 532 -10.54 -27.12 -9.06
N THR A 533 -10.96 -26.51 -7.97
CA THR A 533 -10.09 -25.68 -7.12
C THR A 533 -9.14 -26.54 -6.29
N LEU A 534 -9.56 -27.76 -5.89
CA LEU A 534 -8.73 -28.74 -5.17
C LEU A 534 -7.63 -29.36 -6.07
N GLY A 535 -7.81 -29.38 -7.39
CA GLY A 535 -6.79 -29.86 -8.35
C GLY A 535 -5.50 -29.01 -8.39
N LEU A 536 -5.54 -27.77 -7.92
CA LEU A 536 -4.37 -26.93 -7.66
C LEU A 536 -3.69 -27.27 -6.31
N GLY A 537 -4.33 -28.09 -5.48
CA GLY A 537 -3.90 -28.44 -4.13
C GLY A 537 -3.27 -29.83 -3.96
N SER A 538 -3.08 -30.61 -5.04
CA SER A 538 -2.46 -31.95 -4.94
C SER A 538 -0.95 -31.94 -4.65
N GLU A 539 -0.32 -30.78 -4.58
CA GLU A 539 1.08 -30.62 -4.12
C GLU A 539 1.20 -30.35 -2.59
N PHE A 540 0.11 -30.32 -1.83
CA PHE A 540 0.10 -29.95 -0.41
C PHE A 540 -0.31 -31.12 0.52
N THR A 541 0.03 -32.36 0.17
CA THR A 541 0.00 -33.47 1.13
C THR A 541 1.44 -33.90 1.42
N ASP A 542 1.93 -33.45 2.55
CA ASP A 542 2.69 -34.08 3.64
C ASP A 542 3.42 -33.02 4.49
#